data_f91e5def438cd37d0b9cef6494c6fb55
#
_entry.id   f91e5def438cd37d0b9cef6494c6fb55
#
_cell.length_a   1.000
_cell.length_b   1.000
_cell.length_c   1.000
_cell.angle_alpha   90.00
_cell.angle_beta   90.00
_cell.angle_gamma   90.00
#
_symmetry.space_group_name_H-M   'P 1'
#
loop_
_entity.id
_entity.type
_entity.pdbx_description
1 polymer ?
#
loop_
_entity_poly.entity_id
_entity_poly.type
_entity_poly.pdbx_seq_one_letter_code
_entity_poly.pdbx_strand_id
1 'polypeptide(L)'
;MKKALIFFGTIVWLLTSCHTIDNPVVTIKTEKGDIEIELYPNKAPYTVYNFLKYVEENRFEGATFYRTVRIDNQPNNDVKIEVIQGGLYDDNHPQALSPIHHETTKETGIKHLDGTISMARNEPGTASSEFFICIGDQPSLDYGGKRNPDGQGFAAFGRVIKGMDVVKKIHQSPAEGQWLKPKIKILKISGKREQLLKVLENWAPQK
;
A
#
# COMPACT_ATOMS: atom_id res chain seq x y z
N MET A 1 -46.84 -19.54 -54.08
CA MET A 1 -45.57 -20.04 -53.57
C MET A 1 -44.90 -18.91 -52.78
N LYS A 2 -44.98 -18.94 -51.41
CA LYS A 2 -44.39 -17.91 -50.53
C LYS A 2 -43.00 -18.39 -50.11
N LYS A 3 -41.95 -17.68 -50.48
CA LYS A 3 -40.56 -17.94 -50.05
C LYS A 3 -40.36 -17.31 -48.65
N ALA A 4 -40.10 -18.14 -47.67
CA ALA A 4 -39.72 -17.71 -46.33
C ALA A 4 -38.20 -17.36 -46.32
N LEU A 5 -37.86 -16.12 -45.98
CA LEU A 5 -36.49 -15.68 -45.79
C LEU A 5 -36.14 -15.98 -44.30
N ILE A 6 -35.20 -16.91 -44.10
CA ILE A 6 -34.67 -17.21 -42.76
C ILE A 6 -33.47 -16.28 -42.52
N PHE A 7 -33.61 -15.33 -41.60
CA PHE A 7 -32.52 -14.48 -41.13
C PHE A 7 -31.72 -15.25 -40.06
N PHE A 8 -30.50 -15.66 -40.42
CA PHE A 8 -29.55 -16.17 -39.44
C PHE A 8 -28.88 -14.98 -38.75
N GLY A 9 -29.34 -14.64 -37.55
CA GLY A 9 -28.69 -13.66 -36.68
C GLY A 9 -27.47 -14.29 -36.04
N THR A 10 -26.27 -13.87 -36.44
CA THR A 10 -25.01 -14.21 -35.76
C THR A 10 -24.90 -13.41 -34.46
N ILE A 11 -25.13 -14.08 -33.31
CA ILE A 11 -24.88 -13.52 -32.00
C ILE A 11 -23.37 -13.53 -31.79
N VAL A 12 -22.74 -12.34 -31.88
CA VAL A 12 -21.34 -12.14 -31.52
C VAL A 12 -21.28 -12.04 -29.99
N TRP A 13 -20.79 -13.09 -29.35
CA TRP A 13 -20.44 -13.05 -27.94
C TRP A 13 -19.16 -12.22 -27.79
N LEU A 14 -19.28 -10.97 -27.32
CA LEU A 14 -18.16 -10.19 -26.83
C LEU A 14 -17.67 -10.84 -25.52
N LEU A 15 -16.64 -11.69 -25.63
CA LEU A 15 -15.89 -12.17 -24.49
C LEU A 15 -15.10 -10.97 -23.93
N THR A 16 -15.67 -10.28 -22.94
CA THR A 16 -14.91 -9.36 -22.11
C THR A 16 -13.91 -10.20 -21.31
N SER A 17 -12.69 -10.29 -21.80
CA SER A 17 -11.57 -10.87 -21.09
C SER A 17 -11.35 -10.03 -19.83
N CYS A 18 -11.69 -10.58 -18.69
CA CYS A 18 -11.30 -9.99 -17.41
C CYS A 18 -9.78 -10.12 -17.29
N HIS A 19 -9.05 -9.06 -17.66
CA HIS A 19 -7.59 -9.03 -17.60
C HIS A 19 -7.19 -8.86 -16.14
N THR A 20 -6.94 -9.96 -15.44
CA THR A 20 -6.30 -9.91 -14.13
C THR A 20 -4.82 -9.59 -14.33
N ILE A 21 -4.33 -8.60 -13.59
CA ILE A 21 -2.92 -8.23 -13.59
C ILE A 21 -2.24 -9.07 -12.51
N ASP A 22 -1.10 -9.68 -12.85
CA ASP A 22 -0.27 -10.38 -11.87
C ASP A 22 0.19 -9.40 -10.77
N ASN A 23 0.22 -9.87 -9.55
CA ASN A 23 0.68 -9.07 -8.43
C ASN A 23 2.15 -8.68 -8.59
N PRO A 24 2.49 -7.40 -8.76
CA PRO A 24 3.89 -6.98 -8.86
C PRO A 24 4.58 -7.10 -7.51
N VAL A 25 5.89 -7.37 -7.55
CA VAL A 25 6.76 -7.39 -6.38
C VAL A 25 7.70 -6.20 -6.43
N VAL A 26 7.79 -5.47 -5.33
CA VAL A 26 8.76 -4.39 -5.13
C VAL A 26 9.72 -4.76 -4.00
N THR A 27 10.96 -4.26 -4.10
CA THR A 27 11.98 -4.38 -3.06
C THR A 27 12.27 -3.01 -2.46
N ILE A 28 12.06 -2.85 -1.16
CA ILE A 28 12.53 -1.71 -0.38
C ILE A 28 13.92 -2.05 0.14
N LYS A 29 14.97 -1.43 -0.43
CA LYS A 29 16.35 -1.53 0.08
C LYS A 29 16.56 -0.53 1.19
N THR A 30 16.99 -1.00 2.35
CA THR A 30 17.27 -0.16 3.53
C THR A 30 18.68 -0.39 4.04
N GLU A 31 19.16 0.49 4.95
CA GLU A 31 20.42 0.30 5.68
C GLU A 31 20.42 -0.96 6.57
N LYS A 32 19.26 -1.55 6.84
CA LYS A 32 19.09 -2.73 7.68
C LYS A 32 18.92 -4.03 6.89
N GLY A 33 18.74 -3.93 5.58
CA GLY A 33 18.48 -5.04 4.65
C GLY A 33 17.34 -4.78 3.70
N ASP A 34 16.99 -5.76 2.91
CA ASP A 34 15.97 -5.69 1.87
C ASP A 34 14.64 -6.27 2.37
N ILE A 35 13.52 -5.63 1.96
CA ILE A 35 12.15 -6.06 2.25
C ILE A 35 11.45 -6.23 0.90
N GLU A 36 11.01 -7.45 0.57
CA GLU A 36 10.24 -7.73 -0.65
C GLU A 36 8.74 -7.74 -0.34
N ILE A 37 7.97 -7.00 -1.12
CA ILE A 37 6.54 -6.78 -0.91
C ILE A 37 5.78 -7.11 -2.18
N GLU A 38 4.80 -8.00 -2.07
CA GLU A 38 3.79 -8.26 -3.10
C GLU A 38 2.66 -7.25 -2.97
N LEU A 39 2.27 -6.60 -4.08
CA LEU A 39 1.20 -5.61 -4.13
C LEU A 39 -0.05 -6.19 -4.81
N TYR A 40 -1.24 -5.71 -4.45
CA TYR A 40 -2.53 -6.27 -4.87
C TYR A 40 -3.34 -5.30 -5.75
N PRO A 41 -2.91 -5.00 -7.00
CA PRO A 41 -3.55 -4.00 -7.85
C PRO A 41 -5.00 -4.32 -8.20
N ASN A 42 -5.38 -5.61 -8.28
CA ASN A 42 -6.76 -6.00 -8.55
C ASN A 42 -7.72 -5.80 -7.35
N LYS A 43 -7.18 -5.54 -6.15
CA LYS A 43 -7.96 -5.31 -4.92
C LYS A 43 -7.92 -3.85 -4.47
N ALA A 44 -6.75 -3.22 -4.55
CA ALA A 44 -6.51 -1.84 -4.12
C ALA A 44 -5.86 -1.03 -5.25
N PRO A 45 -6.56 -0.83 -6.38
CA PRO A 45 -5.99 -0.25 -7.60
C PRO A 45 -5.46 1.17 -7.41
N TYR A 46 -6.20 2.05 -6.75
CA TYR A 46 -5.78 3.45 -6.55
C TYR A 46 -4.54 3.54 -5.65
N THR A 47 -4.52 2.74 -4.59
CA THR A 47 -3.41 2.72 -3.63
C THR A 47 -2.15 2.13 -4.24
N VAL A 48 -2.26 1.00 -4.95
CA VAL A 48 -1.12 0.39 -5.65
C VAL A 48 -0.62 1.28 -6.77
N TYR A 49 -1.51 1.89 -7.58
CA TYR A 49 -1.12 2.84 -8.62
C TYR A 49 -0.31 4.00 -8.04
N ASN A 50 -0.82 4.64 -6.98
CA ASN A 50 -0.12 5.74 -6.31
C ASN A 50 1.28 5.32 -5.84
N PHE A 51 1.38 4.19 -5.11
CA PHE A 51 2.66 3.71 -4.60
C PHE A 51 3.65 3.41 -5.75
N LEU A 52 3.20 2.73 -6.82
CA LEU A 52 4.04 2.43 -7.97
C LEU A 52 4.45 3.68 -8.76
N LYS A 53 3.63 4.72 -8.78
CA LYS A 53 3.99 6.00 -9.37
C LYS A 53 5.15 6.67 -8.61
N TYR A 54 5.13 6.64 -7.26
CA TYR A 54 6.28 7.06 -6.46
C TYR A 54 7.54 6.25 -6.79
N VAL A 55 7.40 4.94 -6.99
CA VAL A 55 8.53 4.05 -7.31
C VAL A 55 9.09 4.34 -8.71
N GLU A 56 8.26 4.39 -9.75
CA GLU A 56 8.69 4.56 -11.14
C GLU A 56 9.27 5.97 -11.40
N GLU A 57 8.70 6.99 -10.76
CA GLU A 57 9.17 8.37 -10.86
C GLU A 57 10.31 8.69 -9.87
N ASN A 58 10.83 7.67 -9.14
CA ASN A 58 11.88 7.81 -8.13
C ASN A 58 11.58 8.85 -7.03
N ARG A 59 10.30 9.04 -6.70
CA ARG A 59 9.84 10.06 -5.72
C ARG A 59 10.15 9.72 -4.27
N PHE A 60 10.52 8.46 -3.96
CA PHE A 60 10.99 8.06 -2.63
C PHE A 60 12.47 8.35 -2.39
N GLU A 61 13.13 9.16 -3.24
CA GLU A 61 14.49 9.61 -2.97
C GLU A 61 14.55 10.40 -1.64
N GLY A 62 15.45 9.98 -0.74
CA GLY A 62 15.54 10.56 0.61
C GLY A 62 14.54 10.06 1.63
N ALA A 63 13.60 9.20 1.24
CA ALA A 63 12.64 8.60 2.16
C ALA A 63 13.32 7.79 3.28
N THR A 64 12.65 7.68 4.40
CA THR A 64 13.15 6.97 5.59
C THR A 64 12.04 6.20 6.27
N PHE A 65 12.38 5.12 6.99
CA PHE A 65 11.57 4.73 8.14
C PHE A 65 11.93 5.66 9.30
N TYR A 66 10.95 6.40 9.78
CA TYR A 66 11.15 7.44 10.79
C TYR A 66 10.40 7.17 12.10
N ARG A 67 9.43 6.26 12.07
CA ARG A 67 8.57 5.96 13.22
C ARG A 67 8.46 4.46 13.45
N THR A 68 8.50 4.08 14.72
CA THR A 68 8.20 2.74 15.21
C THR A 68 7.14 2.82 16.31
N VAL A 69 6.06 2.07 16.15
CA VAL A 69 4.99 2.01 17.15
C VAL A 69 5.01 0.63 17.78
N ARG A 70 5.25 0.58 19.09
CA ARG A 70 5.36 -0.63 19.93
C ARG A 70 4.36 -0.58 21.07
N ILE A 71 4.06 -1.71 21.66
CA ILE A 71 3.12 -1.80 22.79
C ILE A 71 3.54 -0.88 23.96
N ASP A 72 4.84 -0.76 24.19
CA ASP A 72 5.43 -0.01 25.31
C ASP A 72 5.57 1.50 25.07
N ASN A 73 5.46 1.98 23.82
CA ASN A 73 5.67 3.40 23.49
C ASN A 73 4.39 4.17 23.08
N GLN A 74 3.22 3.68 23.53
CA GLN A 74 1.90 4.28 23.25
C GLN A 74 1.13 4.56 24.56
N PRO A 75 1.66 5.37 25.50
CA PRO A 75 1.04 5.53 26.82
C PRO A 75 -0.38 6.13 26.74
N ASN A 76 -0.66 6.94 25.74
CA ASN A 76 -1.93 7.69 25.60
C ASN A 76 -2.91 7.01 24.61
N ASN A 77 -2.70 5.75 24.24
CA ASN A 77 -3.58 5.02 23.35
C ASN A 77 -4.10 3.75 24.02
N ASP A 78 -5.40 3.64 24.17
CA ASP A 78 -6.06 2.45 24.70
C ASP A 78 -6.00 1.29 23.70
N VAL A 79 -6.12 1.61 22.38
CA VAL A 79 -6.01 0.64 21.30
C VAL A 79 -4.59 0.64 20.76
N LYS A 80 -3.78 -0.31 21.21
CA LYS A 80 -2.36 -0.41 20.84
C LYS A 80 -2.18 -1.17 19.53
N ILE A 81 -1.17 -0.77 18.76
CA ILE A 81 -0.77 -1.38 17.48
C ILE A 81 0.74 -1.56 17.44
N GLU A 82 1.23 -2.38 16.50
CA GLU A 82 2.66 -2.54 16.25
C GLU A 82 2.94 -2.38 14.76
N VAL A 83 3.65 -1.30 14.40
CA VAL A 83 4.01 -0.98 13.01
C VAL A 83 5.35 -0.27 12.93
N ILE A 84 6.00 -0.36 11.77
CA ILE A 84 7.01 0.62 11.33
C ILE A 84 6.38 1.51 10.26
N GLN A 85 6.67 2.81 10.29
CA GLN A 85 6.15 3.78 9.33
C GLN A 85 7.28 4.52 8.65
N GLY A 86 7.14 4.72 7.34
CA GLY A 86 8.10 5.43 6.50
C GLY A 86 7.43 6.13 5.34
N GLY A 87 8.24 6.89 4.61
CA GLY A 87 7.84 7.71 3.49
C GLY A 87 8.68 8.98 3.43
N LEU A 88 8.12 10.05 2.88
CA LEU A 88 8.80 11.35 2.71
C LEU A 88 8.80 12.19 4.01
N TYR A 89 7.96 11.84 4.97
CA TYR A 89 7.81 12.50 6.28
C TYR A 89 7.16 13.90 6.26
N ASP A 90 6.95 14.48 5.11
CA ASP A 90 6.40 15.85 4.97
C ASP A 90 5.35 15.87 3.86
N ASP A 91 4.10 16.21 4.20
CA ASP A 91 2.99 16.31 3.25
C ASP A 91 3.22 17.41 2.21
N ASN A 92 4.08 18.41 2.51
CA ASN A 92 4.48 19.48 1.60
C ASN A 92 5.79 19.17 0.86
N HIS A 93 6.30 17.94 0.95
CA HIS A 93 7.53 17.56 0.25
C HIS A 93 7.38 17.76 -1.26
N PRO A 94 8.39 18.33 -1.98
CA PRO A 94 8.30 18.58 -3.43
C PRO A 94 8.02 17.33 -4.27
N GLN A 95 8.37 16.17 -3.77
CA GLN A 95 8.10 14.87 -4.39
C GLN A 95 6.69 14.32 -4.08
N ALA A 96 5.93 14.91 -3.14
CA ALA A 96 4.61 14.43 -2.78
C ALA A 96 3.63 14.58 -3.96
N LEU A 97 2.83 13.54 -4.18
CA LEU A 97 1.70 13.56 -5.11
C LEU A 97 0.44 14.00 -4.36
N SER A 98 -0.60 14.35 -5.13
CA SER A 98 -1.91 14.63 -4.55
C SER A 98 -2.43 13.42 -3.76
N PRO A 99 -3.19 13.67 -2.67
CA PRO A 99 -3.84 12.60 -1.92
C PRO A 99 -4.76 11.74 -2.79
N ILE A 100 -4.95 10.49 -2.37
CA ILE A 100 -5.71 9.50 -3.12
C ILE A 100 -7.01 9.11 -2.41
N HIS A 101 -7.93 8.50 -3.18
CA HIS A 101 -9.12 7.84 -2.64
C HIS A 101 -8.74 6.81 -1.57
N HIS A 102 -9.54 6.77 -0.49
CA HIS A 102 -9.33 5.84 0.61
C HIS A 102 -10.00 4.50 0.33
N GLU A 103 -9.22 3.50 -0.07
CA GLU A 103 -9.69 2.13 -0.29
C GLU A 103 -9.70 1.34 1.02
N THR A 104 -10.85 1.26 1.65
CA THR A 104 -11.00 0.60 2.97
C THR A 104 -10.80 -0.91 2.89
N THR A 105 -10.45 -1.54 4.02
CA THR A 105 -10.37 -3.02 4.09
C THR A 105 -11.72 -3.71 3.89
N LYS A 106 -12.84 -2.96 4.02
CA LYS A 106 -14.18 -3.44 3.69
C LYS A 106 -14.37 -3.60 2.18
N GLU A 107 -13.84 -2.66 1.40
CA GLU A 107 -13.92 -2.66 -0.06
C GLU A 107 -12.94 -3.66 -0.68
N THR A 108 -11.69 -3.62 -0.22
CA THR A 108 -10.60 -4.42 -0.79
C THR A 108 -10.55 -5.86 -0.30
N GLY A 109 -11.08 -6.14 0.89
CA GLY A 109 -10.95 -7.42 1.58
C GLY A 109 -9.54 -7.70 2.12
N ILE A 110 -8.58 -6.76 1.99
CA ILE A 110 -7.21 -6.93 2.48
C ILE A 110 -7.17 -6.53 3.96
N LYS A 111 -6.85 -7.50 4.84
CA LYS A 111 -6.80 -7.29 6.29
C LYS A 111 -5.39 -6.91 6.73
N HIS A 112 -5.29 -6.19 7.87
CA HIS A 112 -4.02 -5.84 8.51
C HIS A 112 -3.47 -7.04 9.31
N LEU A 113 -2.98 -8.05 8.58
CA LEU A 113 -2.28 -9.20 9.15
C LEU A 113 -0.76 -8.91 9.26
N ASP A 114 0.00 -9.83 9.88
CA ASP A 114 1.46 -9.73 9.96
C ASP A 114 2.09 -9.50 8.58
N GLY A 115 2.90 -8.45 8.47
CA GLY A 115 3.55 -8.05 7.21
C GLY A 115 2.68 -7.26 6.23
N THR A 116 1.42 -6.97 6.52
CA THR A 116 0.60 -6.13 5.64
C THR A 116 1.20 -4.73 5.53
N ILE A 117 1.36 -4.24 4.28
CA ILE A 117 1.67 -2.83 4.00
C ILE A 117 0.39 -2.05 3.75
N SER A 118 0.31 -0.84 4.33
CA SER A 118 -0.88 0.01 4.30
C SER A 118 -0.48 1.49 4.25
N MET A 119 -1.34 2.36 3.68
CA MET A 119 -1.10 3.80 3.66
C MET A 119 -1.40 4.43 5.02
N ALA A 120 -0.47 5.25 5.50
CA ALA A 120 -0.76 6.15 6.61
C ALA A 120 -1.56 7.37 6.12
N ARG A 121 -2.38 7.93 6.99
CA ARG A 121 -3.25 9.07 6.70
C ARG A 121 -3.57 9.88 7.95
N ASN A 122 -3.98 11.11 7.77
CA ASN A 122 -4.69 11.89 8.78
C ASN A 122 -6.20 11.58 8.69
N GLU A 123 -6.95 12.27 7.84
CA GLU A 123 -8.35 11.97 7.55
C GLU A 123 -8.49 10.99 6.37
N PRO A 124 -9.65 10.30 6.20
CA PRO A 124 -9.91 9.51 4.99
C PRO A 124 -9.70 10.33 3.72
N GLY A 125 -8.95 9.79 2.74
CA GLY A 125 -8.65 10.48 1.49
C GLY A 125 -7.48 11.47 1.57
N THR A 126 -6.67 11.46 2.64
CA THR A 126 -5.46 12.30 2.75
C THR A 126 -4.15 11.53 2.55
N ALA A 127 -4.22 10.22 2.29
CA ALA A 127 -3.03 9.40 2.06
C ALA A 127 -2.30 9.81 0.77
N SER A 128 -0.97 9.90 0.81
CA SER A 128 -0.12 10.26 -0.32
C SER A 128 1.16 9.42 -0.37
N SER A 129 2.20 9.76 0.40
CA SER A 129 3.52 9.10 0.38
C SER A 129 3.80 8.19 1.56
N GLU A 130 3.07 8.39 2.67
CA GLU A 130 3.37 7.72 3.92
C GLU A 130 2.74 6.33 3.98
N PHE A 131 3.53 5.33 4.35
CA PHE A 131 3.08 3.96 4.47
C PHE A 131 3.61 3.33 5.77
N PHE A 132 2.98 2.23 6.19
CA PHE A 132 3.44 1.45 7.33
C PHE A 132 3.37 -0.05 7.03
N ILE A 133 4.14 -0.84 7.78
CA ILE A 133 4.13 -2.30 7.74
C ILE A 133 3.75 -2.82 9.11
N CYS A 134 2.77 -3.71 9.17
CA CYS A 134 2.29 -4.34 10.40
C CYS A 134 3.27 -5.38 10.94
N ILE A 135 3.41 -5.42 12.26
CA ILE A 135 4.07 -6.49 13.00
C ILE A 135 2.98 -7.21 13.81
N GLY A 136 2.80 -8.50 13.54
CA GLY A 136 1.63 -9.24 14.04
C GLY A 136 0.32 -8.75 13.39
N ASP A 137 -0.77 -9.40 13.75
CA ASP A 137 -2.10 -9.05 13.25
C ASP A 137 -2.63 -7.80 13.96
N GLN A 138 -3.11 -6.82 13.19
CA GLN A 138 -3.53 -5.50 13.66
C GLN A 138 -5.00 -5.21 13.27
N PRO A 139 -5.99 -6.00 13.74
CA PRO A 139 -7.38 -5.86 13.33
C PRO A 139 -8.01 -4.50 13.70
N SER A 140 -7.43 -3.79 14.66
CA SER A 140 -7.86 -2.44 15.05
C SER A 140 -7.60 -1.39 13.96
N LEU A 141 -6.78 -1.71 12.94
CA LEU A 141 -6.50 -0.86 11.78
C LEU A 141 -7.46 -1.12 10.61
N ASP A 142 -8.27 -2.18 10.66
CA ASP A 142 -9.29 -2.50 9.65
C ASP A 142 -10.46 -1.52 9.71
N TYR A 143 -11.29 -1.50 8.65
CA TYR A 143 -12.59 -0.83 8.67
C TYR A 143 -13.44 -1.35 9.84
N GLY A 144 -14.04 -0.46 10.60
CA GLY A 144 -14.74 -0.75 11.86
C GLY A 144 -13.82 -0.98 13.05
N GLY A 145 -12.50 -0.95 12.84
CA GLY A 145 -11.51 -1.03 13.90
C GLY A 145 -11.46 0.26 14.74
N LYS A 146 -10.94 0.14 15.97
CA LYS A 146 -11.03 1.23 16.97
C LYS A 146 -9.77 2.11 17.05
N ARG A 147 -8.76 1.87 16.18
CA ARG A 147 -7.53 2.67 16.21
C ARG A 147 -7.79 4.11 15.81
N ASN A 148 -8.62 4.34 14.80
CA ASN A 148 -9.07 5.67 14.40
C ASN A 148 -10.53 5.88 14.81
N PRO A 149 -10.87 7.04 15.42
CA PRO A 149 -12.22 7.35 15.86
C PRO A 149 -13.25 7.35 14.72
N ASP A 150 -12.82 7.62 13.48
CA ASP A 150 -13.68 7.64 12.30
C ASP A 150 -14.16 6.24 11.85
N GLY A 151 -13.56 5.16 12.39
CA GLY A 151 -13.89 3.78 12.05
C GLY A 151 -13.58 3.36 10.62
N GLN A 152 -12.96 4.22 9.79
CA GLN A 152 -12.66 3.91 8.38
C GLN A 152 -11.41 3.04 8.22
N GLY A 153 -10.58 2.91 9.27
CA GLY A 153 -9.34 2.15 9.21
C GLY A 153 -8.32 2.75 8.24
N PHE A 154 -7.48 1.89 7.66
CA PHE A 154 -6.41 2.27 6.74
C PHE A 154 -6.49 1.49 5.43
N ALA A 155 -5.85 2.00 4.37
CA ALA A 155 -5.86 1.40 3.04
C ALA A 155 -4.70 0.40 2.89
N ALA A 156 -4.97 -0.87 3.21
CA ALA A 156 -4.04 -1.97 3.00
C ALA A 156 -3.97 -2.33 1.50
N PHE A 157 -2.74 -2.57 0.97
CA PHE A 157 -2.57 -2.75 -0.48
C PHE A 157 -1.53 -3.80 -0.89
N GLY A 158 -0.92 -4.49 0.06
CA GLY A 158 0.07 -5.54 -0.21
C GLY A 158 0.57 -6.21 1.06
N ARG A 159 1.58 -7.07 0.90
CA ARG A 159 2.17 -7.82 2.02
C ARG A 159 3.66 -8.09 1.79
N VAL A 160 4.43 -8.06 2.86
CA VAL A 160 5.82 -8.53 2.87
C VAL A 160 5.85 -10.04 2.62
N ILE A 161 6.60 -10.45 1.59
CA ILE A 161 6.82 -11.86 1.24
C ILE A 161 8.21 -12.35 1.63
N LYS A 162 9.15 -11.39 1.86
CA LYS A 162 10.50 -11.68 2.35
C LYS A 162 11.07 -10.48 3.09
N GLY A 163 11.86 -10.70 4.16
CA GLY A 163 12.49 -9.64 4.93
C GLY A 163 11.71 -9.18 6.15
N MET A 164 10.76 -9.97 6.68
CA MET A 164 10.10 -9.67 7.97
C MET A 164 11.07 -9.58 9.13
N ASP A 165 12.23 -10.26 9.08
CA ASP A 165 13.31 -10.10 10.04
C ASP A 165 13.92 -8.69 9.97
N VAL A 166 14.04 -8.09 8.77
CA VAL A 166 14.48 -6.70 8.57
C VAL A 166 13.43 -5.73 9.13
N VAL A 167 12.13 -5.97 8.86
CA VAL A 167 11.02 -5.19 9.44
C VAL A 167 11.12 -5.18 10.97
N LYS A 168 11.31 -6.36 11.58
CA LYS A 168 11.46 -6.49 13.04
C LYS A 168 12.73 -5.82 13.57
N LYS A 169 13.86 -5.86 12.83
CA LYS A 169 15.09 -5.12 13.18
C LYS A 169 14.84 -3.60 13.20
N ILE A 170 14.11 -3.07 12.22
CA ILE A 170 13.72 -1.66 12.18
C ILE A 170 12.79 -1.33 13.35
N HIS A 171 11.79 -2.17 13.61
CA HIS A 171 10.84 -1.99 14.70
C HIS A 171 11.52 -1.92 16.07
N GLN A 172 12.58 -2.71 16.30
CA GLN A 172 13.36 -2.76 17.53
C GLN A 172 14.50 -1.73 17.59
N SER A 173 14.68 -0.91 16.54
CA SER A 173 15.74 0.11 16.52
C SER A 173 15.52 1.19 17.58
N PRO A 174 16.58 1.89 18.03
CA PRO A 174 16.48 2.96 19.00
C PRO A 174 15.47 4.03 18.59
N ALA A 175 14.65 4.47 19.55
CA ALA A 175 13.65 5.50 19.32
C ALA A 175 13.45 6.37 20.57
N GLU A 176 13.12 7.65 20.35
CA GLU A 176 12.61 8.54 21.39
C GLU A 176 11.09 8.62 21.24
N GLY A 177 10.35 8.08 22.22
CA GLY A 177 8.93 7.83 22.07
C GLY A 177 8.69 6.90 20.87
N GLN A 178 8.02 7.39 19.84
CA GLN A 178 7.78 6.63 18.60
C GLN A 178 8.74 7.01 17.45
N TRP A 179 9.63 7.97 17.64
CA TRP A 179 10.50 8.50 16.58
C TRP A 179 11.84 7.79 16.55
N LEU A 180 12.13 7.08 15.46
CA LEU A 180 13.41 6.39 15.26
C LEU A 180 14.59 7.36 15.28
N LYS A 181 15.60 7.05 16.06
CA LYS A 181 16.85 7.82 16.18
C LYS A 181 18.08 6.89 16.16
N PRO A 182 18.85 6.94 15.07
CA PRO A 182 18.62 7.69 13.83
C PRO A 182 17.44 7.13 13.02
N LYS A 183 16.84 7.94 12.14
CA LYS A 183 15.91 7.46 11.09
C LYS A 183 16.65 6.43 10.23
N ILE A 184 15.97 5.41 9.77
CA ILE A 184 16.54 4.36 8.91
C ILE A 184 16.32 4.74 7.45
N LYS A 185 17.39 4.92 6.69
CA LYS A 185 17.29 5.32 5.27
C LYS A 185 16.68 4.22 4.42
N ILE A 186 15.75 4.62 3.56
CA ILE A 186 15.32 3.84 2.42
C ILE A 186 16.26 4.23 1.27
N LEU A 187 17.12 3.28 0.88
CA LEU A 187 18.16 3.54 -0.12
C LEU A 187 17.57 3.54 -1.54
N LYS A 188 16.57 2.70 -1.77
CA LYS A 188 15.84 2.59 -3.04
C LYS A 188 14.58 1.75 -2.85
N ILE A 189 13.52 2.08 -3.60
CA ILE A 189 12.39 1.17 -3.84
C ILE A 189 12.38 0.86 -5.33
N SER A 190 12.31 -0.43 -5.71
CA SER A 190 12.33 -0.85 -7.12
C SER A 190 11.62 -2.19 -7.30
N GLY A 191 11.17 -2.45 -8.53
CA GLY A 191 10.58 -3.72 -8.94
C GLY A 191 10.91 -4.03 -10.40
N LYS A 192 10.35 -5.11 -10.95
CA LYS A 192 10.47 -5.42 -12.38
C LYS A 192 9.65 -4.38 -13.17
N ARG A 193 10.33 -3.53 -13.93
CA ARG A 193 9.74 -2.38 -14.62
C ARG A 193 8.55 -2.75 -15.49
N GLU A 194 8.62 -3.86 -16.20
CA GLU A 194 7.50 -4.37 -17.01
C GLU A 194 6.23 -4.60 -16.20
N GLN A 195 6.35 -5.20 -15.01
CA GLN A 195 5.20 -5.42 -14.10
C GLN A 195 4.64 -4.10 -13.57
N LEU A 196 5.52 -3.15 -13.22
CA LEU A 196 5.11 -1.83 -12.71
C LEU A 196 4.36 -1.04 -13.79
N LEU A 197 4.90 -0.97 -15.00
CA LEU A 197 4.28 -0.27 -16.13
C LEU A 197 2.93 -0.87 -16.49
N LYS A 198 2.81 -2.21 -16.51
CA LYS A 198 1.53 -2.89 -16.77
C LYS A 198 0.43 -2.45 -15.80
N VAL A 199 0.75 -2.25 -14.50
CA VAL A 199 -0.22 -1.72 -13.53
C VAL A 199 -0.52 -0.25 -13.83
N LEU A 200 0.51 0.57 -14.03
CA LEU A 200 0.35 2.01 -14.25
C LEU A 200 -0.47 2.33 -15.52
N GLU A 201 -0.31 1.54 -16.58
CA GLU A 201 -1.08 1.70 -17.84
C GLU A 201 -2.55 1.30 -17.68
N ASN A 202 -2.85 0.24 -16.89
CA ASN A 202 -4.21 -0.27 -16.73
C ASN A 202 -5.06 0.55 -15.71
N TRP A 203 -4.41 1.16 -14.71
CA TRP A 203 -5.08 1.88 -13.63
C TRP A 203 -4.83 3.40 -13.64
N ALA A 204 -4.27 3.95 -14.73
CA ALA A 204 -4.14 5.39 -14.84
C ALA A 204 -5.53 6.05 -14.67
N PRO A 205 -5.69 7.03 -13.75
CA PRO A 205 -6.95 7.77 -13.62
C PRO A 205 -7.34 8.33 -14.99
N GLN A 206 -8.51 7.99 -15.48
CA GLN A 206 -9.04 8.61 -16.68
C GLN A 206 -9.24 10.11 -16.39
N LYS A 207 -8.63 10.95 -17.22
CA LYS A 207 -8.70 12.42 -17.10
C LYS A 207 -10.11 12.94 -17.33
#